data_255f249085164bcaf774f8ba5d5a7f29
#
_entry.id   255f249085164bcaf774f8ba5d5a7f29
#
_cell.length_a   1.000
_cell.length_b   1.000
_cell.length_c   1.000
_cell.angle_alpha   90.00
_cell.angle_beta   90.00
_cell.angle_gamma   90.00
#
_symmetry.space_group_name_H-M   'P 1'
#
loop_
_entity.id
_entity.type
_entity.pdbx_description
1 polymer ?
#
loop_
_entity_poly.entity_id
_entity_poly.type
_entity_poly.pdbx_seq_one_letter_code
_entity_poly.pdbx_strand_id
1 'polypeptide(L)'
;MLNQNQAPIYEGLVKLRKKRIVPFDVPGHKRGRGNPELVELLGEKCVGIDVNSMKPLDNLGHPISIIRDAEELAAEAFGAAHAFLMIGGTTSSVQTMILSTCKSGDKIILPRNVHKSAINALVLCGAIPIYIEMSVHPKIGIALGLENERVAQAIKDHPDAKAILINNPTYYGICSDLRGLTEMAHAAGMKVLVDEAHGAHLHFTDKLPLSAMDAGADMSAVSMHKSGGSLTQSSLLLVGDQMNPEYVRQIINLTQSTSASYLLMASLDVSRRNLALRGKESFEKVIELSEYARREINAIGGYYAYSKELIDGVSVCDFDVTKLSVYTQGIGLTGIEVYDLLRDEYDIQIEFGDIGNILAYISIGDRIQDIERLVGALADIKRLYSRDGNDLIAGEYIQPELVLSPQEAFYAERRSLTLDQSVGQVCGEFVMCYPPGIPILAPGERITREIVDYIQFAKERGCSLQGTEDPEVNHINVIERKEN
;
A
#
# COMPACT_ATOMS: atom_id res chain seq x y z
N MET A 1 -0.16 7.79 -29.88
CA MET A 1 -1.07 7.97 -28.70
C MET A 1 -2.36 7.22 -28.94
N LEU A 2 -2.72 6.35 -28.02
CA LEU A 2 -3.96 5.59 -28.05
C LEU A 2 -5.16 6.49 -27.70
N ASN A 3 -6.37 6.06 -28.09
CA ASN A 3 -7.57 6.84 -27.75
C ASN A 3 -8.02 6.58 -26.32
N GLN A 4 -7.59 7.42 -25.39
CA GLN A 4 -7.90 7.31 -23.97
C GLN A 4 -9.40 7.46 -23.61
N ASN A 5 -10.27 7.85 -24.55
CA ASN A 5 -11.73 7.83 -24.34
C ASN A 5 -12.32 6.41 -24.32
N GLN A 6 -11.61 5.42 -24.86
CA GLN A 6 -12.05 4.03 -24.87
C GLN A 6 -11.94 3.41 -23.48
N ALA A 7 -12.86 2.49 -23.19
CA ALA A 7 -12.83 1.61 -22.03
C ALA A 7 -13.24 0.18 -22.50
N PRO A 8 -12.29 -0.56 -23.10
CA PRO A 8 -12.60 -1.79 -23.85
C PRO A 8 -13.33 -2.85 -23.03
N ILE A 9 -12.96 -3.02 -21.75
CA ILE A 9 -13.61 -4.00 -20.86
C ILE A 9 -15.03 -3.57 -20.53
N TYR A 10 -15.21 -2.30 -20.12
CA TYR A 10 -16.53 -1.75 -19.85
C TYR A 10 -17.44 -1.83 -21.07
N GLU A 11 -16.97 -1.44 -22.23
CA GLU A 11 -17.71 -1.46 -23.49
C GLU A 11 -18.09 -2.90 -23.91
N GLY A 12 -17.15 -3.84 -23.72
CA GLY A 12 -17.36 -5.27 -23.94
C GLY A 12 -18.48 -5.84 -23.07
N LEU A 13 -18.48 -5.51 -21.77
CA LEU A 13 -19.54 -5.93 -20.83
C LEU A 13 -20.90 -5.32 -21.16
N VAL A 14 -20.96 -4.05 -21.53
CA VAL A 14 -22.21 -3.38 -21.98
C VAL A 14 -22.75 -4.05 -23.23
N LYS A 15 -21.89 -4.38 -24.20
CA LYS A 15 -22.26 -5.08 -25.44
C LYS A 15 -22.77 -6.50 -25.15
N LEU A 16 -22.09 -7.24 -24.25
CA LEU A 16 -22.51 -8.58 -23.83
C LEU A 16 -23.88 -8.57 -23.19
N ARG A 17 -24.14 -7.64 -22.27
CA ARG A 17 -25.41 -7.51 -21.56
C ARG A 17 -26.60 -7.26 -22.52
N LYS A 18 -26.39 -6.45 -23.56
CA LYS A 18 -27.44 -6.18 -24.57
C LYS A 18 -27.88 -7.43 -25.38
N LYS A 19 -27.03 -8.46 -25.47
CA LYS A 19 -27.31 -9.67 -26.27
C LYS A 19 -28.36 -10.61 -25.67
N ARG A 20 -28.80 -10.41 -24.42
CA ARG A 20 -29.78 -11.28 -23.73
C ARG A 20 -29.43 -12.78 -23.79
N ILE A 21 -28.17 -13.12 -23.60
CA ILE A 21 -27.68 -14.51 -23.66
C ILE A 21 -28.30 -15.32 -22.53
N VAL A 22 -28.75 -16.54 -22.84
CA VAL A 22 -29.15 -17.50 -21.81
C VAL A 22 -27.90 -18.12 -21.17
N PRO A 23 -27.62 -17.89 -19.87
CA PRO A 23 -26.37 -18.29 -19.24
C PRO A 23 -26.42 -19.75 -18.77
N PHE A 24 -25.60 -20.60 -19.38
CA PHE A 24 -25.22 -21.91 -18.86
C PHE A 24 -23.78 -21.93 -18.34
N ASP A 25 -23.11 -20.78 -18.37
CA ASP A 25 -21.79 -20.50 -17.86
C ASP A 25 -21.81 -20.16 -16.34
N VAL A 26 -20.63 -20.08 -15.71
CA VAL A 26 -20.45 -19.54 -14.38
C VAL A 26 -20.40 -18.00 -14.46
N PRO A 27 -20.74 -17.27 -13.39
CA PRO A 27 -21.07 -17.70 -12.01
C PRO A 27 -22.46 -18.32 -11.84
N GLY A 28 -22.61 -19.08 -10.74
CA GLY A 28 -23.84 -19.85 -10.46
C GLY A 28 -25.11 -19.03 -10.22
N HIS A 29 -24.98 -17.75 -9.85
CA HIS A 29 -26.12 -16.84 -9.70
C HIS A 29 -26.82 -16.49 -11.03
N LYS A 30 -26.22 -16.88 -12.18
CA LYS A 30 -26.86 -16.74 -13.51
C LYS A 30 -27.38 -15.31 -13.76
N ARG A 31 -26.50 -14.30 -13.56
CA ARG A 31 -26.84 -12.87 -13.70
C ARG A 31 -27.95 -12.43 -12.75
N GLY A 32 -27.94 -12.98 -11.54
CA GLY A 32 -28.83 -12.63 -10.44
C GLY A 32 -30.05 -13.53 -10.27
N ARG A 33 -30.44 -14.34 -11.29
CA ARG A 33 -31.65 -15.19 -11.22
C ARG A 33 -31.59 -16.23 -10.09
N GLY A 34 -30.41 -16.74 -9.77
CA GLY A 34 -30.18 -17.71 -8.71
C GLY A 34 -29.99 -17.14 -7.31
N ASN A 35 -29.92 -15.82 -7.19
CA ASN A 35 -29.71 -15.13 -5.90
C ASN A 35 -30.37 -13.74 -5.92
N PRO A 36 -31.68 -13.63 -5.67
CA PRO A 36 -32.42 -12.36 -5.68
C PRO A 36 -31.90 -11.36 -4.63
N GLU A 37 -31.50 -11.81 -3.44
CA GLU A 37 -30.96 -10.96 -2.37
C GLU A 37 -29.68 -10.26 -2.82
N LEU A 38 -28.82 -10.95 -3.57
CA LEU A 38 -27.63 -10.34 -4.15
C LEU A 38 -27.97 -9.25 -5.18
N VAL A 39 -29.07 -9.43 -5.92
CA VAL A 39 -29.56 -8.40 -6.86
C VAL A 39 -30.12 -7.20 -6.13
N GLU A 40 -30.82 -7.41 -5.02
CA GLU A 40 -31.32 -6.33 -4.16
C GLU A 40 -30.14 -5.52 -3.59
N LEU A 41 -29.10 -6.19 -3.10
CA LEU A 41 -27.90 -5.55 -2.52
C LEU A 41 -27.08 -4.77 -3.54
N LEU A 42 -26.77 -5.36 -4.71
CA LEU A 42 -25.81 -4.80 -5.68
C LEU A 42 -26.47 -4.13 -6.89
N GLY A 43 -27.74 -4.35 -7.10
CA GLY A 43 -28.50 -3.90 -8.27
C GLY A 43 -28.29 -4.79 -9.51
N GLU A 44 -29.33 -4.89 -10.34
CA GLU A 44 -29.37 -5.72 -11.56
C GLU A 44 -28.21 -5.41 -12.54
N LYS A 45 -27.76 -4.15 -12.60
CA LYS A 45 -26.70 -3.73 -13.50
C LYS A 45 -25.36 -4.33 -13.10
N CYS A 46 -25.04 -4.32 -11.81
CA CYS A 46 -23.80 -4.85 -11.26
C CYS A 46 -23.77 -6.38 -11.41
N VAL A 47 -24.77 -7.07 -10.88
CA VAL A 47 -24.85 -8.55 -10.95
C VAL A 47 -24.96 -9.06 -12.40
N GLY A 48 -25.58 -8.26 -13.27
CA GLY A 48 -25.75 -8.61 -14.70
C GLY A 48 -24.48 -8.57 -15.54
N ILE A 49 -23.40 -7.95 -15.04
CA ILE A 49 -22.08 -7.91 -15.68
C ILE A 49 -21.02 -8.71 -14.92
N ASP A 50 -21.39 -9.33 -13.80
CA ASP A 50 -20.51 -10.29 -13.14
C ASP A 50 -20.49 -11.60 -13.92
N VAL A 51 -19.41 -11.80 -14.65
CA VAL A 51 -19.19 -12.92 -15.59
C VAL A 51 -17.77 -13.43 -15.46
N ASN A 52 -17.53 -14.64 -15.93
CA ASN A 52 -16.18 -15.21 -15.99
C ASN A 52 -15.56 -14.99 -17.38
N SER A 53 -14.30 -15.40 -17.54
CA SER A 53 -13.61 -15.45 -18.83
C SER A 53 -14.41 -16.24 -19.86
N MET A 54 -14.64 -15.63 -21.01
CA MET A 54 -15.36 -16.25 -22.12
C MET A 54 -14.90 -15.70 -23.46
N LYS A 55 -15.04 -16.48 -24.52
CA LYS A 55 -14.58 -16.10 -25.86
C LYS A 55 -15.06 -14.72 -26.38
N PRO A 56 -16.29 -14.24 -26.09
CA PRO A 56 -16.72 -12.89 -26.49
C PRO A 56 -16.09 -11.73 -25.69
N LEU A 57 -15.41 -12.01 -24.60
CA LEU A 57 -14.67 -11.06 -23.78
C LEU A 57 -13.17 -11.29 -23.93
N ASP A 58 -12.53 -11.87 -22.90
CA ASP A 58 -11.09 -12.17 -22.89
C ASP A 58 -10.74 -13.07 -21.71
N ASN A 59 -9.43 -13.36 -21.54
CA ASN A 59 -8.89 -14.10 -20.39
C ASN A 59 -7.71 -13.34 -19.79
N LEU A 60 -7.78 -12.99 -18.51
CA LEU A 60 -6.72 -12.23 -17.83
C LEU A 60 -5.36 -12.96 -17.83
N GLY A 61 -5.35 -14.29 -17.77
CA GLY A 61 -4.10 -15.09 -17.80
C GLY A 61 -3.44 -15.12 -19.19
N HIS A 62 -4.20 -14.82 -20.25
CA HIS A 62 -3.70 -14.77 -21.63
C HIS A 62 -4.51 -13.76 -22.45
N PRO A 63 -4.36 -12.46 -22.21
CA PRO A 63 -5.14 -11.42 -22.85
C PRO A 63 -4.76 -11.26 -24.33
N ILE A 64 -5.77 -11.29 -25.22
CA ILE A 64 -5.60 -11.18 -26.67
C ILE A 64 -6.52 -10.15 -27.30
N SER A 65 -7.43 -9.55 -26.52
CA SER A 65 -8.43 -8.59 -27.01
C SER A 65 -8.68 -7.46 -26.01
N ILE A 66 -9.90 -7.35 -25.47
CA ILE A 66 -10.31 -6.19 -24.64
C ILE A 66 -9.51 -6.00 -23.36
N ILE A 67 -8.97 -7.07 -22.76
CA ILE A 67 -8.09 -6.94 -21.58
C ILE A 67 -6.73 -6.42 -22.03
N ARG A 68 -6.14 -6.97 -23.11
CA ARG A 68 -4.89 -6.46 -23.68
C ARG A 68 -5.02 -4.98 -24.06
N ASP A 69 -6.12 -4.63 -24.76
CA ASP A 69 -6.34 -3.26 -25.20
C ASP A 69 -6.46 -2.30 -23.97
N ALA A 70 -7.10 -2.75 -22.87
CA ALA A 70 -7.18 -1.98 -21.64
C ALA A 70 -5.82 -1.85 -20.93
N GLU A 71 -4.98 -2.90 -20.94
CA GLU A 71 -3.61 -2.87 -20.42
C GLU A 71 -2.70 -1.93 -21.22
N GLU A 72 -2.79 -1.93 -22.55
CA GLU A 72 -2.06 -0.99 -23.41
C GLU A 72 -2.47 0.47 -23.16
N LEU A 73 -3.77 0.73 -22.99
CA LEU A 73 -4.28 2.06 -22.62
C LEU A 73 -3.80 2.48 -21.22
N ALA A 74 -3.72 1.54 -20.28
CA ALA A 74 -3.21 1.81 -18.92
C ALA A 74 -1.70 2.12 -18.96
N ALA A 75 -0.93 1.37 -19.72
CA ALA A 75 0.50 1.62 -19.87
C ALA A 75 0.76 3.04 -20.39
N GLU A 76 0.07 3.46 -21.47
CA GLU A 76 0.22 4.82 -22.01
C GLU A 76 -0.24 5.88 -21.00
N ALA A 77 -1.37 5.65 -20.29
CA ALA A 77 -1.93 6.63 -19.36
C ALA A 77 -1.03 6.89 -18.14
N PHE A 78 -0.17 5.92 -17.77
CA PHE A 78 0.74 6.01 -16.63
C PHE A 78 2.22 6.14 -17.03
N GLY A 79 2.52 6.36 -18.31
CA GLY A 79 3.89 6.51 -18.80
C GLY A 79 4.74 5.24 -18.67
N ALA A 80 4.13 4.06 -18.60
CA ALA A 80 4.81 2.77 -18.53
C ALA A 80 4.98 2.14 -19.92
N ALA A 81 5.95 1.23 -20.08
CA ALA A 81 6.07 0.43 -21.30
C ALA A 81 4.97 -0.66 -21.35
N HIS A 82 4.65 -1.25 -20.19
CA HIS A 82 3.59 -2.24 -20.05
C HIS A 82 2.82 -2.00 -18.77
N ALA A 83 1.54 -2.39 -18.75
CA ALA A 83 0.72 -2.42 -17.54
C ALA A 83 -0.07 -3.72 -17.48
N PHE A 84 -0.31 -4.21 -16.27
CA PHE A 84 -1.08 -5.42 -16.02
C PHE A 84 -2.21 -5.12 -15.04
N LEU A 85 -3.42 -5.60 -15.37
CA LEU A 85 -4.56 -5.50 -14.46
C LEU A 85 -4.42 -6.53 -13.33
N MET A 86 -4.42 -6.04 -12.09
CA MET A 86 -4.22 -6.86 -10.90
C MET A 86 -5.50 -6.89 -10.06
N ILE A 87 -6.09 -8.08 -9.93
CA ILE A 87 -7.31 -8.32 -9.14
C ILE A 87 -7.03 -8.95 -7.77
N GLY A 88 -5.78 -9.24 -7.47
CA GLY A 88 -5.30 -9.69 -6.16
C GLY A 88 -4.80 -8.54 -5.27
N GLY A 89 -5.11 -7.30 -5.64
CA GLY A 89 -4.64 -6.10 -4.95
C GLY A 89 -3.17 -5.80 -5.21
N THR A 90 -2.69 -4.70 -4.67
CA THR A 90 -1.27 -4.32 -4.72
C THR A 90 -0.40 -5.33 -4.00
N THR A 91 -0.96 -6.12 -3.08
CA THR A 91 -0.28 -7.28 -2.49
C THR A 91 0.27 -8.21 -3.56
N SER A 92 -0.54 -8.62 -4.55
CA SER A 92 -0.07 -9.48 -5.64
C SER A 92 0.83 -8.73 -6.62
N SER A 93 0.66 -7.41 -6.79
CA SER A 93 1.57 -6.58 -7.59
C SER A 93 2.97 -6.55 -6.99
N VAL A 94 3.11 -6.25 -5.69
CA VAL A 94 4.39 -6.23 -4.97
C VAL A 94 5.05 -7.62 -4.99
N GLN A 95 4.27 -8.67 -4.74
CA GLN A 95 4.77 -10.04 -4.83
C GLN A 95 5.29 -10.35 -6.25
N THR A 96 4.54 -9.97 -7.27
CA THR A 96 4.96 -10.17 -8.67
C THR A 96 6.26 -9.43 -8.99
N MET A 97 6.43 -8.19 -8.54
CA MET A 97 7.68 -7.44 -8.75
C MET A 97 8.89 -8.21 -8.20
N ILE A 98 8.80 -8.65 -6.94
CA ILE A 98 9.91 -9.36 -6.27
C ILE A 98 10.14 -10.74 -6.91
N LEU A 99 9.08 -11.52 -7.15
CA LEU A 99 9.16 -12.86 -7.77
C LEU A 99 9.67 -12.81 -9.22
N SER A 100 9.43 -11.71 -9.94
CA SER A 100 9.94 -11.52 -11.32
C SER A 100 11.41 -11.12 -11.36
N THR A 101 11.97 -10.68 -10.23
CA THR A 101 13.31 -10.10 -10.18
C THR A 101 14.27 -10.95 -9.38
N CYS A 102 13.81 -11.56 -8.30
CA CYS A 102 14.62 -12.34 -7.35
C CYS A 102 14.21 -13.80 -7.30
N LYS A 103 15.17 -14.66 -7.04
CA LYS A 103 15.02 -16.09 -6.79
C LYS A 103 15.70 -16.48 -5.47
N SER A 104 15.57 -17.73 -5.08
CA SER A 104 16.18 -18.26 -3.84
C SER A 104 17.68 -17.96 -3.77
N GLY A 105 18.09 -17.35 -2.66
CA GLY A 105 19.46 -16.94 -2.38
C GLY A 105 19.87 -15.59 -2.95
N ASP A 106 19.08 -14.97 -3.84
CA ASP A 106 19.34 -13.61 -4.31
C ASP A 106 19.10 -12.60 -3.19
N LYS A 107 19.89 -11.52 -3.16
CA LYS A 107 19.71 -10.42 -2.22
C LYS A 107 18.85 -9.31 -2.81
N ILE A 108 18.03 -8.69 -1.98
CA ILE A 108 17.23 -7.51 -2.29
C ILE A 108 17.39 -6.45 -1.19
N ILE A 109 17.69 -5.23 -1.59
CA ILE A 109 17.80 -4.09 -0.68
C ILE A 109 16.41 -3.48 -0.51
N LEU A 110 15.97 -3.23 0.73
CA LEU A 110 14.65 -2.65 1.00
C LEU A 110 14.60 -1.95 2.37
N PRO A 111 13.74 -0.93 2.56
CA PRO A 111 13.53 -0.35 3.86
C PRO A 111 12.81 -1.34 4.79
N ARG A 112 13.10 -1.26 6.10
CA ARG A 112 12.48 -2.18 7.07
C ARG A 112 10.98 -1.90 7.27
N ASN A 113 10.50 -0.71 6.94
CA ASN A 113 9.10 -0.29 7.05
C ASN A 113 8.24 -0.67 5.83
N VAL A 114 8.64 -1.68 5.06
CA VAL A 114 7.82 -2.20 3.95
C VAL A 114 6.52 -2.84 4.44
N HIS A 115 5.51 -2.80 3.59
CA HIS A 115 4.29 -3.55 3.80
C HIS A 115 4.56 -5.06 3.83
N LYS A 116 3.80 -5.81 4.63
CA LYS A 116 3.95 -7.28 4.77
C LYS A 116 3.98 -8.04 3.44
N SER A 117 3.39 -7.51 2.37
CA SER A 117 3.39 -8.15 1.04
C SER A 117 4.80 -8.35 0.49
N ALA A 118 5.73 -7.43 0.78
CA ALA A 118 7.13 -7.58 0.39
C ALA A 118 7.79 -8.76 1.12
N ILE A 119 7.63 -8.85 2.43
CA ILE A 119 8.19 -9.95 3.22
C ILE A 119 7.54 -11.29 2.84
N ASN A 120 6.23 -11.31 2.57
CA ASN A 120 5.55 -12.50 2.04
C ASN A 120 6.16 -12.96 0.72
N ALA A 121 6.55 -12.02 -0.16
CA ALA A 121 7.24 -12.39 -1.40
C ALA A 121 8.61 -13.02 -1.12
N LEU A 122 9.35 -12.54 -0.11
CA LEU A 122 10.63 -13.12 0.31
C LEU A 122 10.43 -14.54 0.86
N VAL A 123 9.37 -14.78 1.63
CA VAL A 123 8.99 -16.14 2.06
C VAL A 123 8.74 -17.04 0.85
N LEU A 124 8.04 -16.55 -0.17
CA LEU A 124 7.69 -17.34 -1.36
C LEU A 124 8.91 -17.64 -2.24
N CYS A 125 9.77 -16.65 -2.51
CA CYS A 125 10.90 -16.83 -3.45
C CYS A 125 12.22 -17.26 -2.78
N GLY A 126 12.36 -17.05 -1.47
CA GLY A 126 13.60 -17.35 -0.74
C GLY A 126 14.72 -16.31 -0.97
N ALA A 127 14.38 -15.12 -1.40
CA ALA A 127 15.35 -14.02 -1.47
C ALA A 127 15.68 -13.49 -0.06
N ILE A 128 16.92 -13.00 0.08
CA ILE A 128 17.49 -12.55 1.35
C ILE A 128 17.34 -11.02 1.43
N PRO A 129 16.61 -10.48 2.41
CA PRO A 129 16.50 -9.04 2.58
C PRO A 129 17.79 -8.44 3.14
N ILE A 130 18.16 -7.28 2.58
CA ILE A 130 19.14 -6.36 3.12
C ILE A 130 18.38 -5.13 3.56
N TYR A 131 18.06 -5.06 4.84
CA TYR A 131 17.25 -3.99 5.39
C TYR A 131 18.04 -2.70 5.56
N ILE A 132 17.47 -1.60 5.07
CA ILE A 132 17.93 -0.25 5.36
C ILE A 132 17.14 0.30 6.54
N GLU A 133 17.86 0.78 7.55
CA GLU A 133 17.30 1.49 8.68
C GLU A 133 16.68 2.80 8.25
N MET A 134 15.49 3.10 8.78
CA MET A 134 14.76 4.32 8.49
C MET A 134 14.92 5.32 9.62
N SER A 135 15.12 6.59 9.27
CA SER A 135 15.03 7.68 10.24
C SER A 135 13.57 7.91 10.65
N VAL A 136 13.37 8.33 11.89
CA VAL A 136 12.06 8.68 12.45
C VAL A 136 12.04 10.16 12.79
N HIS A 137 10.95 10.84 12.45
CA HIS A 137 10.80 12.26 12.80
C HIS A 137 10.61 12.41 14.31
N PRO A 138 11.50 13.18 15.01
CA PRO A 138 11.58 13.14 16.47
C PRO A 138 10.32 13.65 17.19
N LYS A 139 9.54 14.53 16.57
CA LYS A 139 8.34 15.12 17.17
C LYS A 139 7.08 14.33 16.83
N ILE A 140 6.88 13.95 15.57
CA ILE A 140 5.63 13.34 15.10
C ILE A 140 5.70 11.81 15.03
N GLY A 141 6.86 11.20 15.25
CA GLY A 141 7.02 9.75 15.43
C GLY A 141 6.78 8.91 14.18
N ILE A 142 6.81 9.50 12.97
CA ILE A 142 6.64 8.76 11.71
C ILE A 142 7.99 8.41 11.08
N ALA A 143 8.04 7.24 10.41
CA ALA A 143 9.18 6.87 9.60
C ALA A 143 9.29 7.80 8.37
N LEU A 144 10.51 8.23 8.08
CA LEU A 144 10.82 9.11 6.95
C LEU A 144 11.17 8.30 5.69
N GLY A 145 11.62 8.97 4.63
CA GLY A 145 12.04 8.36 3.38
C GLY A 145 13.43 7.72 3.45
N LEU A 146 13.82 7.05 2.38
CA LEU A 146 15.15 6.50 2.20
C LEU A 146 16.18 7.62 1.98
N GLU A 147 17.27 7.57 2.72
CA GLU A 147 18.40 8.49 2.57
C GLU A 147 19.38 7.95 1.51
N ASN A 148 19.76 8.77 0.56
CA ASN A 148 20.66 8.39 -0.54
C ASN A 148 21.99 7.79 -0.02
N GLU A 149 22.55 8.33 1.05
CA GLU A 149 23.81 7.85 1.63
C GLU A 149 23.69 6.43 2.19
N ARG A 150 22.57 6.10 2.87
CA ARG A 150 22.34 4.75 3.41
C ARG A 150 22.13 3.74 2.29
N VAL A 151 21.43 4.13 1.22
CA VAL A 151 21.25 3.28 0.03
C VAL A 151 22.59 3.06 -0.68
N ALA A 152 23.39 4.11 -0.88
CA ALA A 152 24.72 3.98 -1.47
C ALA A 152 25.63 3.03 -0.68
N GLN A 153 25.58 3.11 0.66
CA GLN A 153 26.35 2.21 1.52
C GLN A 153 25.86 0.75 1.38
N ALA A 154 24.53 0.53 1.39
CA ALA A 154 23.97 -0.81 1.22
C ALA A 154 24.33 -1.43 -0.15
N ILE A 155 24.30 -0.64 -1.22
CA ILE A 155 24.74 -1.06 -2.57
C ILE A 155 26.21 -1.43 -2.58
N LYS A 156 27.07 -0.63 -1.93
CA LYS A 156 28.50 -0.88 -1.83
C LYS A 156 28.82 -2.16 -1.05
N ASP A 157 28.09 -2.42 0.02
CA ASP A 157 28.28 -3.59 0.88
C ASP A 157 27.69 -4.88 0.27
N HIS A 158 26.70 -4.72 -0.61
CA HIS A 158 25.99 -5.81 -1.28
C HIS A 158 25.89 -5.60 -2.79
N PRO A 159 27.03 -5.54 -3.53
CA PRO A 159 27.02 -5.29 -4.98
C PRO A 159 26.40 -6.44 -5.79
N ASP A 160 26.16 -7.58 -5.17
CA ASP A 160 25.52 -8.78 -5.71
C ASP A 160 23.98 -8.74 -5.58
N ALA A 161 23.41 -7.74 -4.92
CA ALA A 161 21.96 -7.58 -4.83
C ALA A 161 21.32 -7.38 -6.22
N LYS A 162 20.12 -7.97 -6.42
CA LYS A 162 19.43 -7.96 -7.71
C LYS A 162 18.52 -6.75 -7.89
N ALA A 163 17.98 -6.27 -6.79
CA ALA A 163 17.02 -5.17 -6.82
C ALA A 163 17.08 -4.32 -5.55
N ILE A 164 16.55 -3.12 -5.67
CA ILE A 164 16.11 -2.30 -4.55
C ILE A 164 14.58 -2.18 -4.60
N LEU A 165 13.91 -2.34 -3.46
CA LEU A 165 12.49 -2.02 -3.29
C LEU A 165 12.38 -0.71 -2.52
N ILE A 166 11.60 0.23 -3.05
CA ILE A 166 11.36 1.56 -2.48
C ILE A 166 9.87 1.70 -2.19
N ASN A 167 9.50 2.16 -1.00
CA ASN A 167 8.13 2.52 -0.67
C ASN A 167 7.95 4.03 -0.87
N ASN A 168 7.22 4.45 -1.91
CA ASN A 168 7.11 5.87 -2.27
C ASN A 168 5.79 6.18 -3.01
N PRO A 169 4.92 7.08 -2.47
CA PRO A 169 5.05 7.74 -1.17
C PRO A 169 4.75 6.78 -0.01
N THR A 170 5.19 7.14 1.19
CA THR A 170 4.75 6.46 2.42
C THR A 170 3.29 6.74 2.71
N TYR A 171 2.71 6.05 3.69
CA TYR A 171 1.33 6.31 4.17
C TYR A 171 1.09 7.77 4.54
N TYR A 172 2.08 8.42 5.16
CA TYR A 172 2.00 9.80 5.63
C TYR A 172 2.29 10.85 4.55
N GLY A 173 2.63 10.42 3.34
CA GLY A 173 2.92 11.31 2.22
C GLY A 173 4.40 11.65 2.03
N ILE A 174 5.30 11.05 2.81
CA ILE A 174 6.74 11.27 2.67
C ILE A 174 7.25 10.64 1.36
N CYS A 175 8.05 11.39 0.61
CA CYS A 175 8.70 10.92 -0.61
C CYS A 175 10.22 11.03 -0.50
N SER A 176 10.92 9.98 -0.92
CA SER A 176 12.37 9.91 -1.07
C SER A 176 12.83 10.60 -2.37
N ASP A 177 14.14 10.78 -2.55
CA ASP A 177 14.73 11.15 -3.85
C ASP A 177 14.64 9.98 -4.85
N LEU A 178 13.44 9.73 -5.34
CA LEU A 178 13.15 8.55 -6.16
C LEU A 178 13.99 8.50 -7.44
N ARG A 179 14.26 9.64 -8.06
CA ARG A 179 15.10 9.71 -9.27
C ARG A 179 16.55 9.39 -8.95
N GLY A 180 17.14 10.04 -7.93
CA GLY A 180 18.52 9.78 -7.53
C GLY A 180 18.75 8.34 -7.08
N LEU A 181 17.80 7.76 -6.33
CA LEU A 181 17.84 6.35 -5.93
C LEU A 181 17.76 5.40 -7.15
N THR A 182 16.92 5.73 -8.14
CA THR A 182 16.78 4.94 -9.38
C THR A 182 18.09 4.96 -10.18
N GLU A 183 18.66 6.14 -10.41
CA GLU A 183 19.93 6.30 -11.13
C GLU A 183 21.08 5.56 -10.43
N MET A 184 21.14 5.65 -9.10
CA MET A 184 22.17 4.97 -8.29
C MET A 184 22.05 3.44 -8.38
N ALA A 185 20.85 2.88 -8.27
CA ALA A 185 20.61 1.45 -8.37
C ALA A 185 20.91 0.91 -9.78
N HIS A 186 20.48 1.63 -10.83
CA HIS A 186 20.79 1.28 -12.22
C HIS A 186 22.29 1.32 -12.52
N ALA A 187 23.02 2.31 -11.98
CA ALA A 187 24.48 2.36 -12.12
C ALA A 187 25.18 1.16 -11.49
N ALA A 188 24.59 0.55 -10.48
CA ALA A 188 25.06 -0.69 -9.86
C ALA A 188 24.51 -1.98 -10.52
N GLY A 189 23.74 -1.87 -11.59
CA GLY A 189 23.12 -3.00 -12.30
C GLY A 189 21.95 -3.65 -11.58
N MET A 190 21.36 -2.96 -10.60
CA MET A 190 20.19 -3.43 -9.84
C MET A 190 18.89 -2.96 -10.47
N LYS A 191 17.82 -3.74 -10.31
CA LYS A 191 16.47 -3.34 -10.68
C LYS A 191 15.82 -2.49 -9.60
N VAL A 192 14.98 -1.54 -10.01
CA VAL A 192 14.24 -0.64 -9.10
C VAL A 192 12.78 -1.00 -9.10
N LEU A 193 12.29 -1.46 -7.95
CA LEU A 193 10.92 -1.84 -7.68
C LEU A 193 10.31 -0.80 -6.75
N VAL A 194 9.14 -0.24 -7.09
CA VAL A 194 8.51 0.79 -6.25
C VAL A 194 7.14 0.30 -5.76
N ASP A 195 6.99 0.19 -4.45
CA ASP A 195 5.67 0.10 -3.85
C ASP A 195 5.05 1.50 -3.81
N GLU A 196 4.31 1.81 -4.86
CA GLU A 196 3.61 3.07 -5.08
C GLU A 196 2.10 2.90 -4.79
N ALA A 197 1.75 2.00 -3.87
CA ALA A 197 0.36 1.73 -3.50
C ALA A 197 -0.41 3.01 -3.13
N HIS A 198 0.26 4.00 -2.60
CA HIS A 198 -0.31 5.28 -2.18
C HIS A 198 -0.16 6.40 -3.22
N GLY A 199 0.37 6.11 -4.41
CA GLY A 199 0.76 7.09 -5.41
C GLY A 199 0.09 6.96 -6.78
N ALA A 200 -1.04 6.24 -6.93
CA ALA A 200 -1.72 6.04 -8.22
C ALA A 200 -2.12 7.36 -8.94
N HIS A 201 -2.08 8.48 -8.25
CA HIS A 201 -2.46 9.81 -8.74
C HIS A 201 -1.25 10.68 -9.13
N LEU A 202 -0.03 10.30 -8.76
CA LEU A 202 1.15 11.17 -8.88
C LEU A 202 1.46 11.56 -10.33
N HIS A 203 1.31 10.63 -11.27
CA HIS A 203 1.61 10.86 -12.69
C HIS A 203 0.73 11.96 -13.35
N PHE A 204 -0.44 12.29 -12.79
CA PHE A 204 -1.46 13.08 -13.48
C PHE A 204 -1.32 14.59 -13.31
N THR A 205 -0.42 15.09 -12.49
CA THR A 205 -0.13 16.53 -12.33
C THR A 205 1.29 16.78 -11.83
N ASP A 206 1.93 17.80 -12.36
CA ASP A 206 3.26 18.29 -11.97
C ASP A 206 3.31 19.00 -10.60
N LYS A 207 2.16 19.18 -9.95
CA LYS A 207 2.05 19.76 -8.59
C LYS A 207 2.26 18.73 -7.48
N LEU A 208 2.30 17.45 -7.82
CA LEU A 208 2.50 16.31 -6.92
C LEU A 208 3.92 15.74 -7.08
N PRO A 209 4.38 14.93 -6.13
CA PRO A 209 5.67 14.25 -6.23
C PRO A 209 5.81 13.39 -7.49
N LEU A 210 7.05 13.12 -7.88
CA LEU A 210 7.39 12.32 -9.05
C LEU A 210 6.87 10.88 -8.91
N SER A 211 6.18 10.38 -9.96
CA SER A 211 5.75 8.97 -10.01
C SER A 211 6.93 8.03 -10.29
N ALA A 212 6.75 6.75 -9.98
CA ALA A 212 7.78 5.74 -10.18
C ALA A 212 8.19 5.60 -11.65
N MET A 213 7.22 5.59 -12.57
CA MET A 213 7.53 5.49 -14.01
C MET A 213 8.23 6.74 -14.54
N ASP A 214 7.84 7.94 -14.07
CA ASP A 214 8.52 9.19 -14.43
C ASP A 214 9.94 9.30 -13.83
N ALA A 215 10.20 8.59 -12.73
CA ALA A 215 11.53 8.45 -12.15
C ALA A 215 12.42 7.42 -12.87
N GLY A 216 11.85 6.61 -13.77
CA GLY A 216 12.56 5.59 -14.52
C GLY A 216 12.66 4.23 -13.79
N ALA A 217 11.80 3.96 -12.81
CA ALA A 217 11.77 2.67 -12.14
C ALA A 217 11.46 1.51 -13.10
N ASP A 218 11.98 0.32 -12.81
CA ASP A 218 11.73 -0.87 -13.63
C ASP A 218 10.31 -1.42 -13.44
N MET A 219 9.76 -1.34 -12.22
CA MET A 219 8.38 -1.77 -11.94
C MET A 219 7.77 -0.93 -10.83
N SER A 220 6.46 -0.69 -10.92
CA SER A 220 5.68 0.00 -9.90
C SER A 220 4.35 -0.70 -9.62
N ALA A 221 4.00 -0.82 -8.34
CA ALA A 221 2.74 -1.39 -7.87
C ALA A 221 1.80 -0.29 -7.37
N VAL A 222 0.71 0.00 -8.08
CA VAL A 222 -0.21 1.11 -7.75
C VAL A 222 -1.60 0.61 -7.34
N SER A 223 -2.08 1.03 -6.16
CA SER A 223 -3.44 0.74 -5.71
C SER A 223 -4.44 1.73 -6.31
N MET A 224 -5.03 1.35 -7.42
CA MET A 224 -6.04 2.21 -8.07
C MET A 224 -7.25 2.50 -7.19
N HIS A 225 -7.61 1.59 -6.29
CA HIS A 225 -8.72 1.76 -5.36
C HIS A 225 -8.48 2.80 -4.26
N LYS A 226 -7.21 3.12 -3.94
CA LYS A 226 -6.90 4.09 -2.86
C LYS A 226 -7.10 5.54 -3.32
N SER A 227 -6.56 5.93 -4.47
CA SER A 227 -6.65 7.30 -4.97
C SER A 227 -7.17 7.42 -6.41
N GLY A 228 -7.18 6.34 -7.17
CA GLY A 228 -7.60 6.33 -8.59
C GLY A 228 -9.11 6.15 -8.81
N GLY A 229 -9.90 5.85 -7.76
CA GLY A 229 -11.36 5.75 -7.84
C GLY A 229 -11.93 4.43 -8.35
N SER A 230 -11.16 3.34 -8.35
CA SER A 230 -11.64 2.01 -8.69
C SER A 230 -12.18 1.24 -7.47
N LEU A 231 -12.79 0.08 -7.69
CA LEU A 231 -13.29 -0.78 -6.62
C LEU A 231 -12.14 -1.35 -5.77
N THR A 232 -12.39 -1.56 -4.49
CA THR A 232 -11.44 -2.17 -3.55
C THR A 232 -10.81 -3.43 -4.12
N GLN A 233 -9.52 -3.68 -3.83
CA GLN A 233 -8.72 -4.80 -4.32
C GLN A 233 -8.21 -4.64 -5.77
N SER A 234 -8.68 -3.68 -6.54
CA SER A 234 -8.18 -3.44 -7.89
C SER A 234 -6.88 -2.62 -7.88
N SER A 235 -5.89 -3.07 -8.65
CA SER A 235 -4.54 -2.53 -8.71
C SER A 235 -4.00 -2.60 -10.14
N LEU A 236 -2.94 -1.84 -10.42
CA LEU A 236 -2.12 -2.01 -11.62
C LEU A 236 -0.69 -2.38 -11.21
N LEU A 237 -0.07 -3.21 -12.03
CA LEU A 237 1.37 -3.39 -12.05
C LEU A 237 1.90 -2.69 -13.30
N LEU A 238 2.68 -1.64 -13.11
CA LEU A 238 3.33 -0.87 -14.17
C LEU A 238 4.75 -1.39 -14.37
N VAL A 239 5.18 -1.51 -15.62
CA VAL A 239 6.45 -2.16 -15.95
C VAL A 239 7.18 -1.35 -17.02
N GLY A 240 8.46 -1.06 -16.77
CA GLY A 240 9.37 -0.38 -17.68
C GLY A 240 9.87 -1.29 -18.81
N ASP A 241 10.48 -0.69 -19.81
CA ASP A 241 10.97 -1.33 -21.05
C ASP A 241 12.14 -2.32 -20.81
N GLN A 242 12.83 -2.22 -19.67
CA GLN A 242 13.96 -3.06 -19.30
C GLN A 242 13.55 -4.41 -18.67
N MET A 243 12.26 -4.64 -18.50
CA MET A 243 11.71 -5.90 -17.97
C MET A 243 11.12 -6.75 -19.09
N ASN A 244 11.17 -8.07 -18.92
CA ASN A 244 10.50 -9.00 -19.85
C ASN A 244 9.01 -9.15 -19.47
N PRO A 245 8.07 -8.56 -20.23
CA PRO A 245 6.64 -8.58 -19.89
C PRO A 245 6.03 -9.99 -19.91
N GLU A 246 6.54 -10.87 -20.78
CA GLU A 246 6.04 -12.25 -20.87
C GLU A 246 6.40 -13.04 -19.59
N TYR A 247 7.60 -12.85 -19.05
CA TYR A 247 7.99 -13.46 -17.80
C TYR A 247 7.20 -12.89 -16.61
N VAL A 248 6.98 -11.58 -16.58
CA VAL A 248 6.11 -10.94 -15.57
C VAL A 248 4.69 -11.54 -15.63
N ARG A 249 4.12 -11.72 -16.85
CA ARG A 249 2.83 -12.38 -17.03
C ARG A 249 2.80 -13.82 -16.49
N GLN A 250 3.87 -14.58 -16.68
CA GLN A 250 3.97 -15.94 -16.12
C GLN A 250 3.93 -15.92 -14.58
N ILE A 251 4.64 -14.99 -13.94
CA ILE A 251 4.61 -14.83 -12.48
C ILE A 251 3.21 -14.39 -12.01
N ILE A 252 2.56 -13.45 -12.70
CA ILE A 252 1.17 -13.07 -12.41
C ILE A 252 0.26 -14.29 -12.43
N ASN A 253 0.40 -15.17 -13.41
CA ASN A 253 -0.43 -16.37 -13.55
C ASN A 253 -0.19 -17.42 -12.44
N LEU A 254 0.94 -17.36 -11.72
CA LEU A 254 1.18 -18.20 -10.55
C LEU A 254 0.44 -17.69 -9.29
N THR A 255 0.19 -16.40 -9.22
CA THR A 255 -0.27 -15.74 -7.98
C THR A 255 -1.72 -15.24 -8.06
N GLN A 256 -2.28 -15.03 -9.26
CA GLN A 256 -3.65 -14.58 -9.45
C GLN A 256 -4.64 -15.71 -9.78
N SER A 257 -5.91 -15.45 -9.47
CA SER A 257 -7.01 -16.34 -9.82
C SER A 257 -7.19 -16.49 -11.33
N THR A 258 -7.47 -17.70 -11.80
CA THR A 258 -7.89 -17.97 -13.18
C THR A 258 -9.32 -17.49 -13.49
N SER A 259 -10.14 -17.27 -12.44
CA SER A 259 -11.51 -16.76 -12.52
C SER A 259 -11.53 -15.27 -12.21
N ALA A 260 -10.98 -14.48 -13.11
CA ALA A 260 -10.82 -13.04 -12.91
C ALA A 260 -12.17 -12.30 -12.81
N SER A 261 -12.30 -11.43 -11.80
CA SER A 261 -13.48 -10.59 -11.62
C SER A 261 -13.55 -9.50 -12.68
N TYR A 262 -14.53 -9.60 -13.58
CA TYR A 262 -14.77 -8.56 -14.57
C TYR A 262 -15.28 -7.25 -13.97
N LEU A 263 -15.91 -7.28 -12.79
CA LEU A 263 -16.27 -6.05 -12.05
C LEU A 263 -15.04 -5.25 -11.66
N LEU A 264 -14.01 -5.93 -11.10
CA LEU A 264 -12.75 -5.27 -10.73
C LEU A 264 -12.00 -4.75 -11.95
N MET A 265 -11.88 -5.56 -13.01
CA MET A 265 -11.21 -5.15 -14.25
C MET A 265 -11.92 -3.99 -14.93
N ALA A 266 -13.26 -4.00 -15.01
CA ALA A 266 -14.03 -2.90 -15.57
C ALA A 266 -13.90 -1.62 -14.73
N SER A 267 -13.82 -1.75 -13.40
CA SER A 267 -13.59 -0.59 -12.53
C SER A 267 -12.21 0.03 -12.77
N LEU A 268 -11.17 -0.79 -12.98
CA LEU A 268 -9.84 -0.32 -13.36
C LEU A 268 -9.86 0.42 -14.70
N ASP A 269 -10.48 -0.16 -15.71
CA ASP A 269 -10.55 0.40 -17.06
C ASP A 269 -11.28 1.75 -17.09
N VAL A 270 -12.41 1.87 -16.37
CA VAL A 270 -13.16 3.13 -16.25
C VAL A 270 -12.38 4.16 -15.44
N SER A 271 -11.74 3.76 -14.34
CA SER A 271 -10.93 4.67 -13.50
C SER A 271 -9.69 5.16 -14.24
N ARG A 272 -8.98 4.28 -14.98
CA ARG A 272 -7.89 4.66 -15.86
C ARG A 272 -8.34 5.72 -16.87
N ARG A 273 -9.47 5.48 -17.57
CA ARG A 273 -10.04 6.45 -18.51
C ARG A 273 -10.33 7.79 -17.84
N ASN A 274 -10.93 7.79 -16.67
CA ASN A 274 -11.23 9.03 -15.93
C ASN A 274 -9.94 9.80 -15.57
N LEU A 275 -8.92 9.10 -15.08
CA LEU A 275 -7.63 9.71 -14.76
C LEU A 275 -6.92 10.26 -16.01
N ALA A 276 -6.88 9.50 -17.09
CA ALA A 276 -6.25 9.94 -18.32
C ALA A 276 -6.90 11.21 -18.93
N LEU A 277 -8.22 11.36 -18.77
CA LEU A 277 -8.97 12.48 -19.34
C LEU A 277 -9.09 13.68 -18.39
N ARG A 278 -9.13 13.47 -17.09
CA ARG A 278 -9.46 14.49 -16.09
C ARG A 278 -8.55 14.48 -14.85
N GLY A 279 -7.51 13.64 -14.84
CA GLY A 279 -6.69 13.45 -13.65
C GLY A 279 -6.06 14.76 -13.18
N LYS A 280 -5.52 15.55 -14.10
CA LYS A 280 -4.92 16.86 -13.79
C LYS A 280 -5.91 17.78 -13.05
N GLU A 281 -7.05 18.04 -13.66
CA GLU A 281 -8.09 18.91 -13.06
C GLU A 281 -8.58 18.38 -11.73
N SER A 282 -8.83 17.07 -11.65
CA SER A 282 -9.31 16.41 -10.44
C SER A 282 -8.33 16.53 -9.28
N PHE A 283 -7.03 16.25 -9.52
CA PHE A 283 -6.04 16.30 -8.45
C PHE A 283 -5.58 17.72 -8.10
N GLU A 284 -5.64 18.66 -9.02
CA GLU A 284 -5.46 20.07 -8.66
C GLU A 284 -6.52 20.55 -7.66
N LYS A 285 -7.79 20.12 -7.83
CA LYS A 285 -8.86 20.36 -6.85
C LYS A 285 -8.61 19.62 -5.53
N VAL A 286 -8.16 18.37 -5.57
CA VAL A 286 -7.80 17.60 -4.36
C VAL A 286 -6.70 18.29 -3.57
N ILE A 287 -5.68 18.83 -4.24
CA ILE A 287 -4.61 19.62 -3.60
C ILE A 287 -5.20 20.84 -2.89
N GLU A 288 -6.07 21.61 -3.55
CA GLU A 288 -6.71 22.78 -2.96
C GLU A 288 -7.54 22.43 -1.70
N LEU A 289 -8.31 21.34 -1.74
CA LEU A 289 -9.07 20.83 -0.60
C LEU A 289 -8.15 20.39 0.55
N SER A 290 -7.07 19.70 0.24
CA SER A 290 -6.11 19.22 1.24
C SER A 290 -5.37 20.36 1.93
N GLU A 291 -4.96 21.38 1.17
CA GLU A 291 -4.31 22.56 1.73
C GLU A 291 -5.28 23.41 2.54
N TYR A 292 -6.54 23.52 2.11
CA TYR A 292 -7.59 24.16 2.90
C TYR A 292 -7.78 23.45 4.24
N ALA A 293 -7.95 22.12 4.22
CA ALA A 293 -8.09 21.32 5.44
C ALA A 293 -6.94 21.55 6.43
N ARG A 294 -5.70 21.54 5.94
CA ARG A 294 -4.50 21.79 6.79
C ARG A 294 -4.53 23.16 7.45
N ARG A 295 -4.82 24.19 6.68
CA ARG A 295 -4.88 25.56 7.23
C ARG A 295 -5.92 25.68 8.35
N GLU A 296 -7.13 25.16 8.10
CA GLU A 296 -8.20 25.22 9.09
C GLU A 296 -7.88 24.37 10.33
N ILE A 297 -7.35 23.16 10.18
CA ILE A 297 -6.97 22.31 11.30
C ILE A 297 -5.85 22.97 12.12
N ASN A 298 -4.82 23.53 11.48
CA ASN A 298 -3.74 24.23 12.17
C ASN A 298 -4.25 25.49 12.88
N ALA A 299 -5.27 26.18 12.34
CA ALA A 299 -5.91 27.34 12.96
C ALA A 299 -6.68 26.99 14.24
N ILE A 300 -7.20 25.75 14.40
CA ILE A 300 -7.78 25.28 15.65
C ILE A 300 -6.75 25.34 16.79
N GLY A 301 -5.46 25.11 16.49
CA GLY A 301 -4.36 25.00 17.45
C GLY A 301 -4.38 23.69 18.25
N GLY A 302 -3.24 23.27 18.76
CA GLY A 302 -3.06 21.99 19.45
C GLY A 302 -2.91 20.78 18.52
N TYR A 303 -3.42 20.85 17.31
CA TYR A 303 -3.11 19.92 16.22
C TYR A 303 -1.94 20.44 15.38
N TYR A 304 -1.26 19.51 14.69
CA TYR A 304 -0.28 19.86 13.68
C TYR A 304 -0.48 19.02 12.42
N ALA A 305 -1.19 19.63 11.46
CA ALA A 305 -1.37 19.05 10.12
C ALA A 305 -0.15 19.43 9.28
N TYR A 306 0.81 18.50 9.18
CA TYR A 306 2.09 18.72 8.51
C TYR A 306 2.04 18.51 6.99
N SER A 307 3.02 19.05 6.28
CA SER A 307 3.12 19.01 4.82
C SER A 307 4.56 19.22 4.34
N LYS A 308 4.74 20.05 3.31
CA LYS A 308 6.03 20.35 2.64
C LYS A 308 7.07 21.02 3.55
N GLU A 309 6.72 21.57 4.69
CA GLU A 309 7.67 22.08 5.68
C GLU A 309 8.54 20.98 6.31
N LEU A 310 8.19 19.71 6.13
CA LEU A 310 9.03 18.58 6.53
C LEU A 310 10.17 18.30 5.54
N ILE A 311 10.17 18.89 4.34
CA ILE A 311 11.17 18.64 3.31
C ILE A 311 12.52 19.15 3.81
N ASP A 312 13.48 18.21 3.97
CA ASP A 312 14.85 18.45 4.40
C ASP A 312 15.88 18.21 3.28
N GLY A 313 15.45 17.64 2.15
CA GLY A 313 16.29 17.28 1.01
C GLY A 313 17.17 16.04 1.23
N VAL A 314 17.01 15.32 2.34
CA VAL A 314 17.80 14.13 2.71
C VAL A 314 16.89 12.93 2.91
N SER A 315 16.05 12.97 3.95
CA SER A 315 15.09 11.90 4.30
C SER A 315 13.68 12.23 3.86
N VAL A 316 13.39 13.49 3.56
CA VAL A 316 12.14 13.96 2.98
C VAL A 316 12.47 14.83 1.77
N CYS A 317 12.42 14.28 0.58
CA CYS A 317 12.77 14.99 -0.65
C CYS A 317 11.56 15.64 -1.31
N ASP A 318 10.36 15.09 -1.09
CA ASP A 318 9.08 15.69 -1.49
C ASP A 318 7.96 15.19 -0.57
N PHE A 319 6.75 15.74 -0.72
CA PHE A 319 5.60 15.42 0.11
C PHE A 319 4.32 15.37 -0.70
N ASP A 320 3.59 14.25 -0.61
CA ASP A 320 2.26 14.10 -1.20
C ASP A 320 1.19 14.81 -0.34
N VAL A 321 0.83 15.99 -0.77
CA VAL A 321 -0.12 16.86 -0.04
C VAL A 321 -1.54 16.32 0.03
N THR A 322 -1.88 15.28 -0.73
CA THR A 322 -3.21 14.64 -0.66
C THR A 322 -3.39 13.79 0.60
N LYS A 323 -2.29 13.46 1.28
CA LYS A 323 -2.28 12.77 2.57
C LYS A 323 -2.46 13.78 3.69
N LEU A 324 -3.68 13.89 4.21
CA LEU A 324 -3.98 14.78 5.34
C LEU A 324 -3.58 14.09 6.64
N SER A 325 -2.30 14.20 6.97
CA SER A 325 -1.71 13.64 8.19
C SER A 325 -1.69 14.72 9.28
N VAL A 326 -2.18 14.39 10.48
CA VAL A 326 -2.35 15.32 11.59
C VAL A 326 -1.85 14.73 12.89
N TYR A 327 -0.86 15.37 13.48
CA TYR A 327 -0.37 15.06 14.83
C TYR A 327 -1.37 15.56 15.88
N THR A 328 -1.74 14.70 16.84
CA THR A 328 -2.85 14.96 17.77
C THR A 328 -2.40 15.12 19.22
N GLN A 329 -1.19 14.72 19.58
CA GLN A 329 -0.74 14.74 20.97
C GLN A 329 -0.64 16.16 21.59
N GLY A 330 -0.63 17.19 20.75
CA GLY A 330 -0.68 18.58 21.25
C GLY A 330 -1.99 18.97 21.93
N ILE A 331 -3.04 18.13 21.81
CA ILE A 331 -4.29 18.22 22.59
C ILE A 331 -4.37 17.15 23.70
N GLY A 332 -3.28 16.39 23.95
CA GLY A 332 -3.21 15.32 24.94
C GLY A 332 -3.91 14.02 24.55
N LEU A 333 -4.33 13.84 23.30
CA LEU A 333 -4.97 12.62 22.80
C LEU A 333 -4.07 11.89 21.81
N THR A 334 -4.13 10.56 21.84
CA THR A 334 -3.54 9.72 20.79
C THR A 334 -4.35 9.85 19.50
N GLY A 335 -3.73 9.55 18.35
CA GLY A 335 -4.45 9.47 17.09
C GLY A 335 -5.54 8.40 17.11
N ILE A 336 -5.33 7.29 17.84
CA ILE A 336 -6.33 6.23 18.03
C ILE A 336 -7.56 6.79 18.75
N GLU A 337 -7.39 7.52 19.85
CA GLU A 337 -8.51 8.14 20.58
C GLU A 337 -9.28 9.14 19.68
N VAL A 338 -8.55 9.95 18.90
CA VAL A 338 -9.20 10.90 17.96
C VAL A 338 -9.94 10.16 16.84
N TYR A 339 -9.35 9.06 16.32
CA TYR A 339 -9.99 8.20 15.31
C TYR A 339 -11.31 7.62 15.85
N ASP A 340 -11.30 7.06 17.06
CA ASP A 340 -12.49 6.49 17.69
C ASP A 340 -13.57 7.55 17.92
N LEU A 341 -13.21 8.72 18.44
CA LEU A 341 -14.15 9.83 18.63
C LEU A 341 -14.78 10.30 17.30
N LEU A 342 -13.97 10.47 16.25
CA LEU A 342 -14.46 10.85 14.92
C LEU A 342 -15.48 9.84 14.38
N ARG A 343 -15.22 8.54 14.54
CA ARG A 343 -16.12 7.46 14.10
C ARG A 343 -17.39 7.40 14.94
N ASP A 344 -17.26 7.38 16.27
CA ASP A 344 -18.35 7.00 17.16
C ASP A 344 -19.26 8.17 17.53
N GLU A 345 -18.74 9.40 17.55
CA GLU A 345 -19.52 10.59 17.94
C GLU A 345 -19.85 11.53 16.79
N TYR A 346 -19.06 11.51 15.70
CA TYR A 346 -19.23 12.42 14.56
C TYR A 346 -19.60 11.75 13.25
N ASP A 347 -19.70 10.40 13.20
CA ASP A 347 -19.92 9.61 11.98
C ASP A 347 -18.90 9.94 10.89
N ILE A 348 -17.63 10.13 11.24
CA ILE A 348 -16.54 10.43 10.32
C ILE A 348 -15.55 9.28 10.32
N GLN A 349 -15.48 8.56 9.20
CA GLN A 349 -14.50 7.50 9.01
C GLN A 349 -13.27 8.05 8.30
N ILE A 350 -12.14 8.11 8.99
CA ILE A 350 -10.82 8.39 8.42
C ILE A 350 -10.07 7.09 8.14
N GLU A 351 -8.88 7.16 7.53
CA GLU A 351 -8.12 5.97 7.16
C GLU A 351 -7.63 5.20 8.40
N PHE A 352 -6.93 5.87 9.30
CA PHE A 352 -6.53 5.31 10.59
C PHE A 352 -6.08 6.38 11.59
N GLY A 353 -5.91 5.94 12.86
CA GLY A 353 -5.15 6.63 13.90
C GLY A 353 -4.02 5.75 14.41
N ASP A 354 -2.84 6.31 14.62
CA ASP A 354 -1.74 5.70 15.37
C ASP A 354 -1.55 6.37 16.75
N ILE A 355 -0.44 6.10 17.43
CA ILE A 355 -0.19 6.68 18.76
C ILE A 355 -0.10 8.22 18.71
N GLY A 356 0.48 8.79 17.65
CA GLY A 356 0.73 10.23 17.53
C GLY A 356 -0.17 10.96 16.54
N ASN A 357 -0.70 10.24 15.56
CA ASN A 357 -1.25 10.87 14.36
C ASN A 357 -2.58 10.25 13.94
N ILE A 358 -3.37 11.03 13.21
CA ILE A 358 -4.46 10.53 12.37
C ILE A 358 -4.11 10.77 10.90
N LEU A 359 -4.64 9.91 10.03
CA LEU A 359 -4.53 10.05 8.58
C LEU A 359 -5.92 10.04 7.94
N ALA A 360 -6.20 11.07 7.16
CA ALA A 360 -7.33 11.11 6.25
C ALA A 360 -6.83 11.19 4.80
N TYR A 361 -7.43 10.42 3.92
CA TYR A 361 -7.19 10.47 2.48
C TYR A 361 -8.12 11.49 1.85
N ILE A 362 -7.57 12.52 1.21
CA ILE A 362 -8.36 13.42 0.38
C ILE A 362 -8.21 12.95 -1.07
N SER A 363 -9.32 12.66 -1.73
CA SER A 363 -9.34 12.03 -3.04
C SER A 363 -10.38 12.67 -3.97
N ILE A 364 -10.53 12.12 -5.17
CA ILE A 364 -11.38 12.67 -6.24
C ILE A 364 -12.88 12.68 -5.92
N GLY A 365 -13.30 11.98 -4.86
CA GLY A 365 -14.69 11.92 -4.40
C GLY A 365 -15.05 12.95 -3.33
N ASP A 366 -14.07 13.61 -2.73
CA ASP A 366 -14.28 14.49 -1.59
C ASP A 366 -14.81 15.88 -1.99
N ARG A 367 -15.57 16.46 -1.08
CA ARG A 367 -16.23 17.77 -1.25
C ARG A 367 -15.83 18.69 -0.11
N ILE A 368 -15.94 19.99 -0.33
CA ILE A 368 -15.63 21.01 0.68
C ILE A 368 -16.46 20.81 1.96
N GLN A 369 -17.72 20.42 1.85
CA GLN A 369 -18.60 20.17 3.01
C GLN A 369 -18.11 19.03 3.89
N ASP A 370 -17.50 17.99 3.29
CA ASP A 370 -16.95 16.85 4.02
C ASP A 370 -15.70 17.30 4.79
N ILE A 371 -14.87 18.16 4.20
CA ILE A 371 -13.71 18.79 4.87
C ILE A 371 -14.15 19.68 6.02
N GLU A 372 -15.14 20.55 5.81
CA GLU A 372 -15.67 21.45 6.85
C GLU A 372 -16.24 20.65 8.04
N ARG A 373 -16.89 19.52 7.77
CA ARG A 373 -17.39 18.62 8.81
C ARG A 373 -16.24 18.02 9.63
N LEU A 374 -15.18 17.57 8.98
CA LEU A 374 -13.98 17.04 9.66
C LEU A 374 -13.32 18.12 10.53
N VAL A 375 -13.14 19.34 9.99
CA VAL A 375 -12.55 20.46 10.73
C VAL A 375 -13.39 20.82 11.95
N GLY A 376 -14.73 20.89 11.79
CA GLY A 376 -15.68 21.17 12.88
C GLY A 376 -15.62 20.09 13.97
N ALA A 377 -15.57 18.81 13.61
CA ALA A 377 -15.43 17.71 14.55
C ALA A 377 -14.10 17.77 15.33
N LEU A 378 -12.97 18.05 14.65
CA LEU A 378 -11.68 18.21 15.32
C LEU A 378 -11.66 19.41 16.30
N ALA A 379 -12.33 20.51 15.95
CA ALA A 379 -12.47 21.66 16.85
C ALA A 379 -13.29 21.30 18.11
N ASP A 380 -14.38 20.57 17.95
CA ASP A 380 -15.20 20.09 19.06
C ASP A 380 -14.46 19.05 19.93
N ILE A 381 -13.76 18.11 19.32
CA ILE A 381 -12.92 17.14 20.04
C ILE A 381 -11.89 17.85 20.92
N LYS A 382 -11.18 18.84 20.37
CA LYS A 382 -10.27 19.66 21.18
C LYS A 382 -10.99 20.33 22.34
N ARG A 383 -12.12 20.97 22.10
CA ARG A 383 -12.89 21.72 23.11
C ARG A 383 -13.40 20.82 24.26
N LEU A 384 -13.82 19.58 23.93
CA LEU A 384 -14.50 18.69 24.86
C LEU A 384 -13.56 17.71 25.56
N TYR A 385 -12.51 17.26 24.87
CA TYR A 385 -11.68 16.11 25.28
C TYR A 385 -10.21 16.45 25.46
N SER A 386 -9.75 17.68 25.15
CA SER A 386 -8.33 18.01 25.34
C SER A 386 -7.94 17.90 26.82
N ARG A 387 -6.76 17.39 27.05
CA ARG A 387 -6.15 17.24 28.37
C ARG A 387 -4.67 17.65 28.33
N ASP A 388 -4.06 17.92 29.49
CA ASP A 388 -2.64 18.20 29.54
C ASP A 388 -1.86 16.99 28.99
N GLY A 389 -1.13 17.19 27.90
CA GLY A 389 -0.33 16.16 27.26
C GLY A 389 0.88 15.84 28.13
N ASN A 390 0.98 14.62 28.61
CA ASN A 390 2.31 14.06 28.81
C ASN A 390 2.84 13.72 27.43
N ASP A 391 4.06 14.18 27.09
CA ASP A 391 4.74 13.79 25.87
C ASP A 391 4.74 12.25 25.79
N LEU A 392 3.80 11.72 25.02
CA LEU A 392 3.75 10.31 24.68
C LEU A 392 4.89 10.15 23.67
N ILE A 393 6.07 9.84 24.19
CA ILE A 393 7.29 9.65 23.40
C ILE A 393 6.96 8.66 22.29
N ALA A 394 7.08 9.10 21.05
CA ALA A 394 7.14 8.19 19.92
C ALA A 394 8.31 7.24 20.19
N GLY A 395 8.03 5.97 20.33
CA GLY A 395 9.08 4.97 20.59
C GLY A 395 10.13 5.06 19.49
N GLU A 396 11.40 4.90 19.84
CA GLU A 396 12.47 4.76 18.85
C GLU A 396 12.10 3.61 17.90
N TYR A 397 12.34 3.81 16.61
CA TYR A 397 12.16 2.75 15.64
C TYR A 397 13.16 1.63 15.93
N ILE A 398 12.64 0.46 16.33
CA ILE A 398 13.48 -0.69 16.68
C ILE A 398 13.72 -1.48 15.38
N GLN A 399 14.97 -1.65 15.02
CA GLN A 399 15.36 -2.50 13.90
C GLN A 399 15.75 -3.89 14.41
N PRO A 400 14.95 -4.93 14.13
CA PRO A 400 15.30 -6.30 14.53
C PRO A 400 16.52 -6.83 13.77
N GLU A 401 17.34 -7.63 14.45
CA GLU A 401 18.41 -8.41 13.82
C GLU A 401 17.82 -9.56 12.99
N LEU A 402 18.13 -9.64 11.70
CA LEU A 402 17.79 -10.78 10.86
C LEU A 402 18.75 -11.93 11.15
N VAL A 403 18.24 -13.07 11.64
CA VAL A 403 19.02 -14.26 12.01
C VAL A 403 18.87 -15.38 10.99
N LEU A 404 17.67 -15.53 10.43
CA LEU A 404 17.33 -16.48 9.37
C LEU A 404 16.60 -15.73 8.24
N SER A 405 16.69 -16.26 7.03
CA SER A 405 15.86 -15.71 5.96
C SER A 405 14.38 -15.88 6.29
N PRO A 406 13.50 -14.97 5.81
CA PRO A 406 12.06 -15.10 6.04
C PRO A 406 11.48 -16.45 5.62
N GLN A 407 12.00 -17.05 4.53
CA GLN A 407 11.59 -18.38 4.05
C GLN A 407 11.99 -19.47 5.03
N GLU A 408 13.26 -19.52 5.43
CA GLU A 408 13.76 -20.54 6.38
C GLU A 408 12.97 -20.49 7.69
N ALA A 409 12.74 -19.30 8.23
CA ALA A 409 12.00 -19.10 9.46
C ALA A 409 10.51 -19.47 9.35
N PHE A 410 9.87 -19.12 8.23
CA PHE A 410 8.45 -19.37 8.04
C PHE A 410 8.12 -20.87 7.96
N TYR A 411 9.02 -21.67 7.36
CA TYR A 411 8.84 -23.13 7.20
C TYR A 411 9.52 -23.96 8.29
N ALA A 412 10.21 -23.34 9.27
CA ALA A 412 10.81 -24.05 10.39
C ALA A 412 9.78 -24.60 11.37
N GLU A 413 10.16 -25.62 12.14
CA GLU A 413 9.40 -26.07 13.31
C GLU A 413 9.35 -24.94 14.36
N ARG A 414 8.19 -24.74 14.98
CA ARG A 414 7.93 -23.61 15.88
C ARG A 414 7.36 -24.11 17.19
N ARG A 415 7.63 -23.36 18.26
CA ARG A 415 6.99 -23.52 19.57
C ARG A 415 6.43 -22.20 20.07
N SER A 416 5.33 -22.26 20.77
CA SER A 416 4.69 -21.09 21.37
C SER A 416 5.33 -20.75 22.70
N LEU A 417 5.68 -19.50 22.93
CA LEU A 417 6.20 -18.95 24.18
C LEU A 417 5.42 -17.68 24.56
N THR A 418 5.36 -17.38 25.86
CA THR A 418 4.88 -16.05 26.26
C THR A 418 5.82 -14.94 25.76
N LEU A 419 5.32 -13.72 25.63
CA LEU A 419 6.14 -12.60 25.16
C LEU A 419 7.46 -12.48 25.96
N ASP A 420 7.41 -12.57 27.29
CA ASP A 420 8.61 -12.48 28.11
C ASP A 420 9.59 -13.63 27.91
N GLN A 421 9.09 -14.84 27.71
CA GLN A 421 9.93 -16.02 27.45
C GLN A 421 10.53 -16.03 26.05
N SER A 422 9.95 -15.27 25.12
CA SER A 422 10.40 -15.21 23.72
C SER A 422 11.64 -14.33 23.51
N VAL A 423 12.01 -13.52 24.50
CA VAL A 423 13.19 -12.64 24.41
C VAL A 423 14.46 -13.46 24.13
N GLY A 424 15.25 -13.02 23.14
CA GLY A 424 16.45 -13.69 22.65
C GLY A 424 16.20 -14.81 21.64
N GLN A 425 14.93 -15.24 21.46
CA GLN A 425 14.56 -16.23 20.45
C GLN A 425 14.45 -15.63 19.04
N VAL A 426 14.31 -16.49 18.03
CA VAL A 426 14.06 -16.08 16.65
C VAL A 426 12.58 -16.23 16.36
N CYS A 427 11.96 -15.17 15.84
CA CYS A 427 10.53 -15.12 15.54
C CYS A 427 10.18 -16.05 14.36
N GLY A 428 9.08 -16.79 14.46
CA GLY A 428 8.54 -17.66 13.41
C GLY A 428 7.28 -17.12 12.73
N GLU A 429 6.76 -15.97 13.17
CA GLU A 429 5.53 -15.38 12.65
C GLU A 429 5.61 -13.86 12.57
N PHE A 430 4.55 -13.22 12.10
CA PHE A 430 4.49 -11.77 12.06
C PHE A 430 3.87 -11.22 13.34
N VAL A 431 4.36 -10.06 13.80
CA VAL A 431 3.65 -9.17 14.73
C VAL A 431 3.54 -7.82 14.06
N MET A 432 2.34 -7.35 13.81
CA MET A 432 2.08 -6.11 13.08
C MET A 432 1.09 -5.24 13.81
N CYS A 433 1.31 -3.93 13.81
CA CYS A 433 0.27 -2.96 14.09
C CYS A 433 -0.54 -2.73 12.80
N TYR A 434 -1.86 -2.80 12.88
CA TYR A 434 -2.72 -2.62 11.70
C TYR A 434 -3.87 -1.64 11.98
N PRO A 435 -4.09 -0.65 11.11
CA PRO A 435 -3.23 -0.18 10.02
C PRO A 435 -1.89 0.40 10.53
N PRO A 436 -0.83 0.48 9.70
CA PRO A 436 -0.77 0.30 8.24
C PRO A 436 -0.35 -1.10 7.78
N GLY A 437 -0.12 -2.09 8.65
CA GLY A 437 0.32 -3.42 8.26
C GLY A 437 1.83 -3.53 8.03
N ILE A 438 2.60 -2.68 8.71
CA ILE A 438 4.06 -2.75 8.77
C ILE A 438 4.44 -3.67 9.94
N PRO A 439 5.25 -4.72 9.70
CA PRO A 439 5.64 -5.62 10.78
C PRO A 439 6.55 -4.96 11.82
N ILE A 440 6.19 -5.12 13.10
CA ILE A 440 7.07 -4.88 14.25
C ILE A 440 8.13 -6.00 14.29
N LEU A 441 7.66 -7.24 14.09
CA LEU A 441 8.49 -8.43 13.91
C LEU A 441 8.05 -9.18 12.66
N ALA A 442 9.03 -9.78 11.98
CA ALA A 442 8.82 -10.68 10.85
C ALA A 442 9.52 -12.03 11.12
N PRO A 443 9.13 -13.10 10.40
CA PRO A 443 9.82 -14.38 10.51
C PRO A 443 11.32 -14.25 10.25
N GLY A 444 12.14 -14.86 11.11
CA GLY A 444 13.60 -14.85 11.03
C GLY A 444 14.30 -13.77 11.84
N GLU A 445 13.57 -12.86 12.43
CA GLU A 445 14.13 -11.78 13.24
C GLU A 445 14.26 -12.17 14.70
N ARG A 446 15.28 -11.61 15.39
CA ARG A 446 15.52 -11.81 16.81
C ARG A 446 14.55 -10.95 17.63
N ILE A 447 13.91 -11.56 18.60
CA ILE A 447 13.04 -10.88 19.56
C ILE A 447 13.91 -10.28 20.65
N THR A 448 13.96 -8.95 20.75
CA THR A 448 14.66 -8.24 21.82
C THR A 448 13.70 -7.83 22.94
N ARG A 449 14.24 -7.41 24.09
CA ARG A 449 13.44 -6.88 25.21
C ARG A 449 12.69 -5.62 24.77
N GLU A 450 13.35 -4.73 24.02
CA GLU A 450 12.76 -3.47 23.54
C GLU A 450 11.55 -3.73 22.62
N ILE A 451 11.64 -4.77 21.78
CA ILE A 451 10.52 -5.17 20.91
C ILE A 451 9.32 -5.67 21.74
N VAL A 452 9.57 -6.49 22.75
CA VAL A 452 8.51 -6.98 23.65
C VAL A 452 7.87 -5.82 24.42
N ASP A 453 8.67 -4.91 24.95
CA ASP A 453 8.18 -3.74 25.67
C ASP A 453 7.35 -2.82 24.73
N TYR A 454 7.77 -2.66 23.48
CA TYR A 454 7.01 -1.92 22.47
C TYR A 454 5.67 -2.61 22.13
N ILE A 455 5.66 -3.94 21.98
CA ILE A 455 4.42 -4.72 21.74
C ILE A 455 3.45 -4.54 22.91
N GLN A 456 3.92 -4.64 24.15
CA GLN A 456 3.13 -4.45 25.36
C GLN A 456 2.58 -3.01 25.43
N PHE A 457 3.43 -2.02 25.19
CA PHE A 457 3.03 -0.61 25.13
C PHE A 457 1.95 -0.36 24.06
N ALA A 458 2.11 -0.92 22.86
CA ALA A 458 1.13 -0.79 21.77
C ALA A 458 -0.23 -1.42 22.16
N LYS A 459 -0.22 -2.59 22.82
CA LYS A 459 -1.44 -3.23 23.36
C LYS A 459 -2.15 -2.34 24.39
N GLU A 460 -1.42 -1.80 25.37
CA GLU A 460 -1.95 -0.90 26.40
C GLU A 460 -2.58 0.37 25.82
N ARG A 461 -2.09 0.82 24.65
CA ARG A 461 -2.61 1.99 23.92
C ARG A 461 -3.74 1.66 22.94
N GLY A 462 -4.21 0.41 22.91
CA GLY A 462 -5.33 0.01 22.07
C GLY A 462 -4.97 -0.22 20.60
N CYS A 463 -3.67 -0.32 20.25
CA CYS A 463 -3.28 -0.67 18.89
C CYS A 463 -3.79 -2.08 18.53
N SER A 464 -4.41 -2.23 17.37
CA SER A 464 -4.78 -3.54 16.85
C SER A 464 -3.53 -4.28 16.37
N LEU A 465 -3.09 -5.30 17.11
CA LEU A 465 -1.98 -6.17 16.74
C LEU A 465 -2.50 -7.39 16.00
N GLN A 466 -1.79 -7.79 14.94
CA GLN A 466 -2.18 -8.87 14.04
C GLN A 466 -0.96 -9.66 13.56
N GLY A 467 -1.22 -10.87 13.04
CA GLY A 467 -0.21 -11.70 12.36
C GLY A 467 0.30 -12.87 13.16
N THR A 468 0.01 -12.91 14.46
CA THR A 468 0.30 -14.02 15.36
C THR A 468 -0.80 -15.08 15.30
N GLU A 469 -0.47 -16.30 15.64
CA GLU A 469 -1.43 -17.39 15.83
C GLU A 469 -2.32 -17.13 17.06
N ASP A 470 -1.77 -16.54 18.13
CA ASP A 470 -2.53 -16.03 19.28
C ASP A 470 -3.07 -14.62 18.97
N PRO A 471 -4.38 -14.43 18.76
CA PRO A 471 -4.95 -13.14 18.39
C PRO A 471 -4.80 -12.07 19.48
N GLU A 472 -4.62 -12.49 20.74
CA GLU A 472 -4.39 -11.59 21.88
C GLU A 472 -2.91 -11.20 22.03
N VAL A 473 -2.02 -11.81 21.25
CA VAL A 473 -0.57 -11.56 21.29
C VAL A 473 0.00 -11.65 22.72
N ASN A 474 -0.44 -12.65 23.48
CA ASN A 474 0.15 -13.01 24.77
C ASN A 474 1.28 -14.02 24.59
N HIS A 475 1.18 -14.79 23.51
CA HIS A 475 2.17 -15.77 23.07
C HIS A 475 2.65 -15.45 21.65
N ILE A 476 3.87 -15.85 21.36
CA ILE A 476 4.47 -15.73 20.05
C ILE A 476 5.17 -17.03 19.66
N ASN A 477 5.02 -17.44 18.41
CA ASN A 477 5.70 -18.61 17.88
C ASN A 477 7.16 -18.28 17.56
N VAL A 478 8.07 -19.01 18.17
CA VAL A 478 9.53 -18.91 17.94
C VAL A 478 10.05 -20.16 17.27
N ILE A 479 11.16 -20.03 16.56
CA ILE A 479 11.81 -21.15 15.90
C ILE A 479 12.34 -22.14 16.93
N GLU A 480 11.98 -23.40 16.78
CA GLU A 480 12.53 -24.47 17.59
C GLU A 480 13.93 -24.85 17.09
N ARG A 481 14.96 -24.47 17.87
CA ARG A 481 16.33 -24.93 17.55
C ARG A 481 16.46 -26.37 18.03
N LYS A 482 16.73 -27.31 17.07
CA LYS A 482 17.20 -28.65 17.45
C LYS A 482 18.56 -28.45 18.11
N GLU A 483 18.66 -28.72 19.40
CA GLU A 483 19.95 -28.86 20.06
C GLU A 483 20.72 -29.96 19.34
N ASN A 484 21.83 -29.63 18.68
CA ASN A 484 22.76 -30.54 18.08
C ASN A 484 23.66 -31.15 19.15
#